data_450bdf8cd00d94d6c76cb3d9fe73c6c0
#
_entry.id   450bdf8cd00d94d6c76cb3d9fe73c6c0
#
_cell.length_a   1.000
_cell.length_b   1.000
_cell.length_c   1.000
_cell.angle_alpha   90.00
_cell.angle_beta   90.00
_cell.angle_gamma   90.00
#
_symmetry.space_group_name_H-M   'P 1'
#
loop_
_entity.id
_entity.type
_entity.pdbx_description
1 polymer ?
#
loop_
_entity_poly.entity_id
_entity_poly.type
_entity_poly.pdbx_seq_one_letter_code
_entity_poly.pdbx_strand_id
1 'polypeptide(L)'
;MVTQTIVTSPFNDQRPGTSGLRKKVTVFQQDHYLENFVQSTFDALTDVNGKTLVVGGDGRFHNEHAVQVILKMAAANGFSRAIVGQNGLLSTPAASCVIRKYQAFGGIILSASHNPAGPSGDFGIKYNIANGGPAPEAITEAIFANTQTISNYKIVDDGDISLDVIGSQTLGDMTVEIIDPVEDYAELMAEIFDFEAIRSLLSDDSFDIRFDAMHAITGPYGKEILENILGAKAGTVINGTPLTDFGNGHPDPNLTYAKELVDEMFSDQAPTLGAASDGDGDRNMILGANFFVTPSDSLAVMAANAQCVPAYKSGLSGIARSMPTSQAPDRVAEKLGIECHETPTGWKFFGNLLDANRATLCGEESFGTGSNHIREKDGLWAVLYWLNILAVRKQTVAEIVEQHWQEYGRNYYTRHDYEAIPSDIAKQLMTDLEAHFPSLVGQSLAGKRVSYADNFSYTDPVDKSISKQQGLRLGFEDGSRIILRLSGTGT
;
A
#
# COMPACT_ATOMS: atom_id res chain seq x y z
N MET A 1 -19.50 19.21 27.40
CA MET A 1 -18.95 17.86 27.29
C MET A 1 -17.77 17.69 28.23
N VAL A 2 -17.61 16.52 28.84
CA VAL A 2 -16.56 16.31 29.85
C VAL A 2 -15.48 15.42 29.22
N THR A 3 -14.29 15.94 29.11
CA THR A 3 -13.09 15.12 28.81
C THR A 3 -12.77 14.30 30.05
N GLN A 4 -12.71 12.99 29.91
CA GLN A 4 -12.28 12.08 30.96
C GLN A 4 -10.81 11.73 30.76
N THR A 5 -10.08 11.56 31.85
CA THR A 5 -8.73 11.00 31.89
C THR A 5 -8.84 9.61 32.52
N ILE A 6 -8.57 8.59 31.71
CA ILE A 6 -8.68 7.18 32.12
C ILE A 6 -7.29 6.66 32.44
N VAL A 7 -7.15 6.07 33.64
CA VAL A 7 -5.88 5.43 34.07
C VAL A 7 -5.70 4.11 33.32
N THR A 8 -4.48 3.84 32.86
CA THR A 8 -4.12 2.63 32.14
C THR A 8 -2.71 2.16 32.52
N SER A 9 -2.27 1.08 31.92
CA SER A 9 -0.92 0.54 32.05
C SER A 9 -0.33 0.18 30.67
N PRO A 10 1.00 0.24 30.49
CA PRO A 10 1.66 -0.12 29.24
C PRO A 10 1.42 -1.56 28.82
N PHE A 11 1.36 -1.76 27.48
CA PHE A 11 1.50 -3.09 26.85
C PHE A 11 2.88 -3.18 26.21
N ASN A 12 3.55 -4.33 26.39
CA ASN A 12 4.95 -4.49 25.96
C ASN A 12 5.12 -4.80 24.46
N ASP A 13 4.02 -5.04 23.75
CA ASP A 13 4.01 -5.54 22.37
C ASP A 13 3.48 -4.54 21.33
N GLN A 14 3.30 -3.26 21.69
CA GLN A 14 2.77 -2.22 20.81
C GLN A 14 3.83 -1.56 19.92
N ARG A 15 4.86 -2.30 19.48
CA ARG A 15 5.85 -1.77 18.54
C ARG A 15 5.28 -1.79 17.12
N PRO A 16 5.20 -0.62 16.42
CA PRO A 16 4.85 -0.58 15.02
C PRO A 16 5.85 -1.33 14.14
N GLY A 17 5.36 -2.07 13.16
CA GLY A 17 6.16 -2.62 12.08
C GLY A 17 6.37 -1.62 10.93
N THR A 18 6.75 -2.12 9.75
CA THR A 18 6.97 -1.30 8.54
C THR A 18 5.72 -0.51 8.11
N SER A 19 4.53 -1.02 8.41
CA SER A 19 3.25 -0.43 7.99
C SER A 19 2.25 -0.38 9.16
N GLY A 20 2.67 0.21 10.28
CA GLY A 20 1.85 0.37 11.47
C GLY A 20 1.89 -0.82 12.45
N LEU A 21 1.07 -0.77 13.48
CA LEU A 21 0.88 -1.85 14.46
C LEU A 21 -0.16 -2.83 13.92
N ARG A 22 0.20 -4.11 13.80
CA ARG A 22 -0.71 -5.19 13.38
C ARG A 22 -0.72 -6.28 14.43
N LYS A 23 -1.89 -6.71 14.84
CA LYS A 23 -2.13 -7.79 15.82
C LYS A 23 -3.46 -8.46 15.51
N LYS A 24 -3.71 -9.59 16.15
CA LYS A 24 -5.03 -10.22 16.13
C LYS A 24 -6.11 -9.26 16.70
N VAL A 25 -7.31 -9.32 16.14
CA VAL A 25 -8.45 -8.56 16.63
C VAL A 25 -8.64 -8.76 18.14
N THR A 26 -8.50 -9.99 18.63
CA THR A 26 -8.60 -10.32 20.06
C THR A 26 -7.58 -9.62 20.96
N VAL A 27 -6.44 -9.20 20.40
CA VAL A 27 -5.46 -8.38 21.12
C VAL A 27 -5.92 -6.94 21.19
N PHE A 28 -6.42 -6.37 20.08
CA PHE A 28 -6.97 -5.01 20.07
C PHE A 28 -8.24 -4.85 20.91
N GLN A 29 -8.97 -5.94 21.15
CA GLN A 29 -10.16 -5.97 22.01
C GLN A 29 -9.87 -6.07 23.52
N GLN A 30 -8.58 -6.15 23.92
CA GLN A 30 -8.23 -6.03 25.33
C GLN A 30 -8.53 -4.61 25.82
N ASP A 31 -9.01 -4.49 27.05
CA ASP A 31 -9.29 -3.19 27.67
C ASP A 31 -8.10 -2.26 27.57
N HIS A 32 -8.30 -1.06 27.05
CA HIS A 32 -7.30 0.00 26.87
C HIS A 32 -6.21 -0.24 25.81
N TYR A 33 -6.20 -1.37 25.08
CA TYR A 33 -5.13 -1.68 24.15
C TYR A 33 -5.08 -0.69 22.96
N LEU A 34 -6.23 -0.47 22.33
CA LEU A 34 -6.38 0.49 21.22
C LEU A 34 -6.11 1.91 21.69
N GLU A 35 -6.73 2.31 22.80
CA GLU A 35 -6.64 3.65 23.36
C GLU A 35 -5.21 4.01 23.74
N ASN A 36 -4.45 3.06 24.30
CA ASN A 36 -3.03 3.27 24.61
C ASN A 36 -2.22 3.61 23.38
N PHE A 37 -2.45 2.88 22.29
CA PHE A 37 -1.72 3.14 21.04
C PHE A 37 -2.14 4.47 20.41
N VAL A 38 -3.43 4.81 20.41
CA VAL A 38 -3.94 6.08 19.87
C VAL A 38 -3.41 7.26 20.69
N GLN A 39 -3.46 7.20 22.03
CA GLN A 39 -2.92 8.27 22.87
C GLN A 39 -1.41 8.42 22.67
N SER A 40 -0.67 7.31 22.64
CA SER A 40 0.77 7.31 22.39
C SER A 40 1.11 7.92 21.04
N THR A 41 0.23 7.73 20.03
CA THR A 41 0.37 8.37 18.72
C THR A 41 0.18 9.89 18.87
N PHE A 42 -0.90 10.35 19.52
CA PHE A 42 -1.14 11.77 19.70
C PHE A 42 -0.05 12.45 20.54
N ASP A 43 0.47 11.78 21.55
CA ASP A 43 1.54 12.28 22.41
C ASP A 43 2.90 12.36 21.67
N ALA A 44 3.10 11.58 20.62
CA ALA A 44 4.27 11.65 19.75
C ALA A 44 4.20 12.82 18.75
N LEU A 45 3.01 13.40 18.56
CA LEU A 45 2.78 14.50 17.63
C LEU A 45 2.84 15.84 18.38
N THR A 46 3.50 16.81 17.78
CA THR A 46 3.57 18.16 18.33
C THR A 46 2.46 19.03 17.76
N ASP A 47 1.84 19.87 18.62
CA ASP A 47 0.91 20.92 18.18
C ASP A 47 -0.35 20.40 17.44
N VAL A 48 -1.01 19.37 18.01
CA VAL A 48 -2.27 18.80 17.45
C VAL A 48 -3.49 19.70 17.67
N ASN A 49 -3.40 20.66 18.60
CA ASN A 49 -4.51 21.53 18.98
C ASN A 49 -5.00 22.37 17.79
N GLY A 50 -6.30 22.31 17.53
CA GLY A 50 -6.92 23.05 16.42
C GLY A 50 -6.66 22.45 15.02
N LYS A 51 -6.01 21.30 14.93
CA LYS A 51 -5.66 20.66 13.65
C LYS A 51 -6.80 19.77 13.12
N THR A 52 -6.65 19.35 11.87
CA THR A 52 -7.55 18.40 11.18
C THR A 52 -6.91 17.02 11.14
N LEU A 53 -7.64 15.98 11.52
CA LEU A 53 -7.24 14.56 11.43
C LEU A 53 -8.11 13.86 10.38
N VAL A 54 -7.52 13.05 9.52
CA VAL A 54 -8.25 12.10 8.64
C VAL A 54 -8.33 10.75 9.34
N VAL A 55 -9.49 10.10 9.30
CA VAL A 55 -9.71 8.78 9.91
C VAL A 55 -10.49 7.91 8.96
N GLY A 56 -10.04 6.67 8.77
CA GLY A 56 -10.76 5.67 8.01
C GLY A 56 -9.98 4.36 7.92
N GLY A 57 -10.55 3.38 7.24
CA GLY A 57 -9.90 2.08 7.08
C GLY A 57 -10.55 1.21 6.02
N ASP A 58 -10.08 -0.02 5.93
CA ASP A 58 -10.49 -0.99 4.90
C ASP A 58 -11.80 -1.73 5.20
N GLY A 59 -12.45 -1.40 6.31
CA GLY A 59 -13.75 -1.98 6.68
C GLY A 59 -13.69 -3.36 7.31
N ARG A 60 -12.48 -3.88 7.62
CA ARG A 60 -12.32 -5.16 8.33
C ARG A 60 -12.99 -5.15 9.70
N PHE A 61 -13.22 -6.34 10.24
CA PHE A 61 -13.81 -6.49 11.58
C PHE A 61 -13.10 -5.58 12.60
N HIS A 62 -13.86 -4.94 13.48
CA HIS A 62 -13.42 -3.95 14.48
C HIS A 62 -13.17 -2.52 13.96
N ASN A 63 -13.24 -2.28 12.64
CA ASN A 63 -12.97 -0.95 12.04
C ASN A 63 -13.92 0.13 12.58
N GLU A 64 -15.23 -0.09 12.57
CA GLU A 64 -16.25 0.89 13.01
C GLU A 64 -16.05 1.28 14.48
N HIS A 65 -15.85 0.29 15.35
CA HIS A 65 -15.57 0.53 16.76
C HIS A 65 -14.30 1.37 16.96
N ALA A 66 -13.22 1.02 16.27
CA ALA A 66 -11.97 1.75 16.38
C ALA A 66 -12.09 3.20 15.89
N VAL A 67 -12.84 3.45 14.80
CA VAL A 67 -13.15 4.82 14.35
C VAL A 67 -13.81 5.64 15.44
N GLN A 68 -14.84 5.09 16.12
CA GLN A 68 -15.53 5.78 17.21
C GLN A 68 -14.59 6.13 18.37
N VAL A 69 -13.76 5.19 18.79
CA VAL A 69 -12.76 5.41 19.86
C VAL A 69 -11.78 6.52 19.45
N ILE A 70 -11.24 6.46 18.22
CA ILE A 70 -10.28 7.44 17.71
C ILE A 70 -10.89 8.84 17.67
N LEU A 71 -12.13 8.99 17.20
CA LEU A 71 -12.83 10.28 17.13
C LEU A 71 -13.02 10.88 18.54
N LYS A 72 -13.47 10.09 19.50
CA LYS A 72 -13.64 10.52 20.90
C LYS A 72 -12.32 10.94 21.55
N MET A 73 -11.25 10.22 21.25
CA MET A 73 -9.92 10.55 21.73
C MET A 73 -9.33 11.78 21.02
N ALA A 74 -9.55 11.95 19.71
CA ALA A 74 -9.11 13.12 18.95
C ALA A 74 -9.76 14.39 19.50
N ALA A 75 -11.08 14.38 19.76
CA ALA A 75 -11.80 15.48 20.36
C ALA A 75 -11.23 15.83 21.76
N ALA A 76 -10.94 14.82 22.59
CA ALA A 76 -10.36 15.01 23.94
C ALA A 76 -8.91 15.53 23.90
N ASN A 77 -8.18 15.31 22.82
CA ASN A 77 -6.79 15.74 22.65
C ASN A 77 -6.64 17.06 21.87
N GLY A 78 -7.77 17.71 21.52
CA GLY A 78 -7.77 19.09 21.01
C GLY A 78 -7.77 19.23 19.50
N PHE A 79 -8.00 18.16 18.72
CA PHE A 79 -8.28 18.30 17.30
C PHE A 79 -9.59 19.09 17.11
N SER A 80 -9.61 20.03 16.15
CA SER A 80 -10.80 20.83 15.87
C SER A 80 -11.70 20.26 14.79
N ARG A 81 -11.14 19.37 13.95
CA ARG A 81 -11.86 18.73 12.84
C ARG A 81 -11.36 17.31 12.62
N ALA A 82 -12.27 16.39 12.36
CA ALA A 82 -11.99 15.08 11.81
C ALA A 82 -12.68 14.93 10.44
N ILE A 83 -12.01 14.35 9.45
CA ILE A 83 -12.57 13.96 8.16
C ILE A 83 -12.60 12.44 8.14
N VAL A 84 -13.79 11.87 7.90
CA VAL A 84 -14.00 10.42 7.98
C VAL A 84 -14.70 9.95 6.71
N GLY A 85 -14.24 8.89 6.10
CA GLY A 85 -14.97 8.26 5.00
C GLY A 85 -16.30 7.67 5.49
N GLN A 86 -17.35 7.73 4.66
CA GLN A 86 -18.67 7.18 4.99
C GLN A 86 -18.55 5.73 5.46
N ASN A 87 -19.25 5.37 6.53
CA ASN A 87 -19.16 4.08 7.24
C ASN A 87 -17.76 3.79 7.84
N GLY A 88 -16.91 4.79 8.01
CA GLY A 88 -15.53 4.63 8.43
C GLY A 88 -14.62 4.01 7.36
N LEU A 89 -15.07 4.00 6.10
CA LEU A 89 -14.38 3.37 4.98
C LEU A 89 -13.51 4.41 4.25
N LEU A 90 -12.22 4.08 4.10
CA LEU A 90 -11.30 4.89 3.30
C LEU A 90 -10.10 4.02 2.93
N SER A 91 -9.88 3.79 1.65
CA SER A 91 -8.70 3.02 1.21
C SER A 91 -7.41 3.74 1.57
N THR A 92 -6.32 3.01 1.72
CA THR A 92 -5.00 3.60 2.01
C THR A 92 -4.60 4.68 0.99
N PRO A 93 -4.74 4.48 -0.34
CA PRO A 93 -4.45 5.54 -1.31
C PRO A 93 -5.44 6.73 -1.20
N ALA A 94 -6.73 6.48 -0.99
CA ALA A 94 -7.70 7.56 -0.82
C ALA A 94 -7.44 8.37 0.46
N ALA A 95 -7.02 7.74 1.55
CA ALA A 95 -6.62 8.45 2.76
C ALA A 95 -5.43 9.39 2.49
N SER A 96 -4.43 8.93 1.75
CA SER A 96 -3.31 9.79 1.31
C SER A 96 -3.79 10.96 0.45
N CYS A 97 -4.71 10.72 -0.49
CA CYS A 97 -5.34 11.75 -1.31
C CYS A 97 -6.06 12.81 -0.45
N VAL A 98 -6.93 12.37 0.48
CA VAL A 98 -7.72 13.24 1.36
C VAL A 98 -6.81 14.06 2.28
N ILE A 99 -5.79 13.44 2.92
CA ILE A 99 -4.82 14.17 3.75
C ILE A 99 -4.20 15.33 2.97
N ARG A 100 -3.78 15.09 1.74
CA ARG A 100 -3.13 16.07 0.87
C ARG A 100 -4.11 17.14 0.36
N LYS A 101 -5.27 16.73 -0.14
CA LYS A 101 -6.31 17.63 -0.69
C LYS A 101 -6.80 18.63 0.37
N TYR A 102 -7.07 18.16 1.57
CA TYR A 102 -7.58 18.98 2.67
C TYR A 102 -6.48 19.60 3.54
N GLN A 103 -5.20 19.38 3.19
CA GLN A 103 -4.04 19.85 3.97
C GLN A 103 -4.15 19.47 5.45
N ALA A 104 -4.62 18.24 5.71
CA ALA A 104 -4.79 17.74 7.06
C ALA A 104 -3.44 17.60 7.77
N PHE A 105 -3.44 17.64 9.09
CA PHE A 105 -2.24 17.47 9.91
C PHE A 105 -1.65 16.05 9.76
N GLY A 106 -2.51 15.09 9.47
CA GLY A 106 -2.20 13.70 9.20
C GLY A 106 -3.45 12.85 9.25
N GLY A 107 -3.29 11.53 9.25
CA GLY A 107 -4.43 10.61 9.32
C GLY A 107 -4.11 9.31 10.03
N ILE A 108 -5.12 8.72 10.64
CA ILE A 108 -5.08 7.36 11.17
C ILE A 108 -5.82 6.46 10.20
N ILE A 109 -5.12 5.42 9.70
CA ILE A 109 -5.63 4.45 8.75
C ILE A 109 -5.68 3.09 9.43
N LEU A 110 -6.89 2.49 9.42
CA LEU A 110 -7.19 1.20 10.05
C LEU A 110 -7.11 0.09 9.00
N SER A 111 -6.00 -0.61 8.98
CA SER A 111 -5.78 -1.73 8.07
C SER A 111 -4.64 -2.63 8.53
N ALA A 112 -4.76 -3.92 8.26
CA ALA A 112 -3.65 -4.86 8.23
C ALA A 112 -3.35 -5.33 6.79
N SER A 113 -3.67 -4.49 5.78
CA SER A 113 -3.45 -4.72 4.34
C SER A 113 -4.04 -6.07 3.90
N HIS A 114 -3.23 -6.92 3.30
CA HIS A 114 -3.60 -8.22 2.77
C HIS A 114 -3.85 -9.33 3.80
N ASN A 115 -3.62 -9.07 5.09
CA ASN A 115 -3.82 -10.10 6.12
C ASN A 115 -5.30 -10.45 6.26
N PRO A 116 -5.67 -11.74 6.51
CA PRO A 116 -7.04 -12.16 6.73
C PRO A 116 -7.73 -11.35 7.83
N ALA A 117 -9.02 -11.06 7.67
CA ALA A 117 -9.84 -10.32 8.61
C ALA A 117 -10.87 -11.22 9.32
N GLY A 118 -11.79 -10.61 10.04
CA GLY A 118 -12.82 -11.28 10.83
C GLY A 118 -12.49 -11.32 12.33
N PRO A 119 -13.37 -11.88 13.17
CA PRO A 119 -13.24 -11.85 14.63
C PRO A 119 -11.94 -12.46 15.19
N SER A 120 -11.38 -13.44 14.50
CA SER A 120 -10.10 -14.09 14.82
C SER A 120 -8.95 -13.68 13.87
N GLY A 121 -9.23 -12.79 12.94
CA GLY A 121 -8.28 -12.27 11.96
C GLY A 121 -7.37 -11.19 12.54
N ASP A 122 -6.72 -10.49 11.64
CA ASP A 122 -5.78 -9.41 11.99
C ASP A 122 -6.44 -8.04 11.89
N PHE A 123 -6.03 -7.14 12.77
CA PHE A 123 -6.37 -5.73 12.76
C PHE A 123 -5.09 -4.90 12.76
N GLY A 124 -5.15 -3.70 12.19
CA GLY A 124 -3.99 -2.83 12.14
C GLY A 124 -4.36 -1.36 12.23
N ILE A 125 -3.40 -0.57 12.71
CA ILE A 125 -3.51 0.88 12.83
C ILE A 125 -2.18 1.52 12.44
N LYS A 126 -2.21 2.51 11.54
CA LYS A 126 -1.04 3.28 11.14
C LYS A 126 -1.34 4.78 11.14
N TYR A 127 -0.32 5.60 11.35
CA TYR A 127 -0.38 7.04 11.23
C TYR A 127 0.34 7.49 9.95
N ASN A 128 -0.33 8.30 9.14
CA ASN A 128 0.24 8.98 8.00
C ASN A 128 0.39 10.47 8.30
N ILE A 129 1.54 11.04 7.94
CA ILE A 129 1.85 12.45 8.17
C ILE A 129 1.20 13.38 7.13
N ALA A 130 1.38 14.68 7.28
CA ALA A 130 0.74 15.71 6.45
C ALA A 130 1.02 15.61 4.94
N ASN A 131 2.12 14.97 4.52
CA ASN A 131 2.36 14.71 3.09
C ASN A 131 1.50 13.57 2.53
N GLY A 132 0.73 12.87 3.37
CA GLY A 132 -0.13 11.73 3.03
C GLY A 132 0.58 10.38 3.10
N GLY A 133 1.87 10.34 3.43
CA GLY A 133 2.66 9.12 3.49
C GLY A 133 2.82 8.54 4.89
N PRO A 134 3.31 7.30 5.01
CA PRO A 134 3.56 6.66 6.29
C PRO A 134 4.52 7.46 7.16
N ALA A 135 4.27 7.47 8.47
CA ALA A 135 5.11 8.17 9.43
C ALA A 135 6.58 7.70 9.35
N PRO A 136 7.55 8.65 9.34
CA PRO A 136 8.97 8.32 9.38
C PRO A 136 9.35 7.62 10.68
N GLU A 137 10.51 6.95 10.67
CA GLU A 137 10.99 6.13 11.79
C GLU A 137 11.10 6.92 13.10
N ALA A 138 11.48 8.19 13.05
CA ALA A 138 11.54 9.04 14.24
C ALA A 138 10.17 9.17 14.95
N ILE A 139 9.08 9.26 14.19
CA ILE A 139 7.72 9.33 14.75
C ILE A 139 7.30 7.96 15.27
N THR A 140 7.52 6.88 14.51
CA THR A 140 7.12 5.52 14.96
C THR A 140 7.89 5.08 16.20
N GLU A 141 9.17 5.42 16.34
CA GLU A 141 9.94 5.18 17.58
C GLU A 141 9.44 6.01 18.75
N ALA A 142 9.07 7.29 18.52
CA ALA A 142 8.45 8.12 19.56
C ALA A 142 7.10 7.53 20.02
N ILE A 143 6.26 7.08 19.09
CA ILE A 143 5.00 6.37 19.42
C ILE A 143 5.31 5.16 20.30
N PHE A 144 6.26 4.31 19.88
CA PHE A 144 6.63 3.14 20.66
C PHE A 144 7.16 3.50 22.06
N ALA A 145 8.02 4.50 22.16
CA ALA A 145 8.52 4.96 23.46
C ALA A 145 7.39 5.41 24.39
N ASN A 146 6.39 6.11 23.86
CA ASN A 146 5.21 6.53 24.60
C ASN A 146 4.39 5.33 25.09
N THR A 147 4.19 4.29 24.24
CA THR A 147 3.45 3.08 24.65
C THR A 147 4.08 2.38 25.85
N GLN A 148 5.40 2.51 26.04
CA GLN A 148 6.14 1.85 27.12
C GLN A 148 6.02 2.57 28.47
N THR A 149 5.53 3.81 28.47
CA THR A 149 5.46 4.67 29.66
C THR A 149 4.07 5.26 29.91
N ILE A 150 3.10 4.97 29.05
CA ILE A 150 1.73 5.49 29.17
C ILE A 150 1.10 5.09 30.50
N SER A 151 0.44 6.05 31.15
CA SER A 151 -0.26 5.85 32.42
C SER A 151 -1.73 6.28 32.40
N ASN A 152 -2.11 7.03 31.39
CA ASN A 152 -3.49 7.48 31.17
C ASN A 152 -3.70 7.89 29.71
N TYR A 153 -4.97 7.93 29.30
CA TYR A 153 -5.41 8.50 28.04
C TYR A 153 -6.61 9.41 28.22
N LYS A 154 -6.87 10.27 27.24
CA LYS A 154 -8.00 11.21 27.26
C LYS A 154 -9.05 10.76 26.25
N ILE A 155 -10.31 10.81 26.67
CA ILE A 155 -11.47 10.49 25.83
C ILE A 155 -12.67 11.36 26.22
N VAL A 156 -13.51 11.75 25.28
CA VAL A 156 -14.77 12.43 25.61
C VAL A 156 -15.84 11.38 25.94
N ASP A 157 -16.62 11.68 26.98
CA ASP A 157 -17.80 10.88 27.36
C ASP A 157 -19.00 11.37 26.55
N ASP A 158 -19.13 10.83 25.34
CA ASP A 158 -20.23 11.15 24.42
C ASP A 158 -20.69 9.92 23.63
N GLY A 159 -21.87 10.02 23.00
CA GLY A 159 -22.40 9.01 22.11
C GLY A 159 -21.54 8.82 20.85
N ASP A 160 -21.81 7.74 20.14
CA ASP A 160 -21.18 7.48 18.84
C ASP A 160 -21.71 8.45 17.77
N ILE A 161 -20.85 8.79 16.83
CA ILE A 161 -21.20 9.59 15.66
C ILE A 161 -21.83 8.67 14.59
N SER A 162 -22.89 9.12 13.91
CA SER A 162 -23.41 8.43 12.73
C SER A 162 -22.36 8.50 11.60
N LEU A 163 -21.89 7.35 11.15
CA LEU A 163 -20.91 7.26 10.05
C LEU A 163 -21.56 7.02 8.68
N ASP A 164 -22.86 6.75 8.64
CA ASP A 164 -23.62 6.38 7.44
C ASP A 164 -24.15 7.58 6.63
N VAL A 165 -24.18 8.78 7.24
CA VAL A 165 -24.72 9.99 6.62
C VAL A 165 -23.62 10.99 6.30
N ILE A 166 -23.44 11.28 5.02
CA ILE A 166 -22.50 12.32 4.53
C ILE A 166 -22.94 13.69 5.07
N GLY A 167 -21.99 14.47 5.58
CA GLY A 167 -22.21 15.78 6.15
C GLY A 167 -21.45 16.00 7.44
N SER A 168 -21.71 17.15 8.09
CA SER A 168 -20.99 17.56 9.30
C SER A 168 -21.81 17.29 10.56
N GLN A 169 -21.16 16.76 11.57
CA GLN A 169 -21.67 16.54 12.93
C GLN A 169 -20.70 17.14 13.94
N THR A 170 -21.07 17.21 15.19
CA THR A 170 -20.18 17.70 16.26
C THR A 170 -19.94 16.62 17.31
N LEU A 171 -18.71 16.50 17.75
CA LEU A 171 -18.29 15.67 18.87
C LEU A 171 -17.48 16.55 19.83
N GLY A 172 -18.13 17.03 20.89
CA GLY A 172 -17.56 18.09 21.68
C GLY A 172 -17.42 19.40 20.90
N ASP A 173 -16.22 19.96 20.97
CA ASP A 173 -15.86 21.15 20.22
C ASP A 173 -15.26 20.81 18.84
N MET A 174 -15.12 19.51 18.52
CA MET A 174 -14.60 19.03 17.26
C MET A 174 -15.72 18.86 16.23
N THR A 175 -15.51 19.36 15.01
CA THR A 175 -16.36 19.05 13.85
C THR A 175 -15.92 17.71 13.25
N VAL A 176 -16.87 16.78 13.08
CA VAL A 176 -16.66 15.52 12.36
C VAL A 176 -17.38 15.63 11.02
N GLU A 177 -16.63 15.55 9.94
CA GLU A 177 -17.14 15.61 8.58
C GLU A 177 -17.06 14.22 7.94
N ILE A 178 -18.23 13.68 7.60
CA ILE A 178 -18.33 12.42 6.87
C ILE A 178 -18.35 12.74 5.38
N ILE A 179 -17.40 12.19 4.62
CA ILE A 179 -17.24 12.40 3.18
C ILE A 179 -17.54 11.12 2.41
N ASP A 180 -17.85 11.26 1.12
CA ASP A 180 -17.84 10.12 0.20
C ASP A 180 -16.40 9.60 0.08
N PRO A 181 -16.14 8.31 0.35
CA PRO A 181 -14.77 7.77 0.33
C PRO A 181 -14.16 7.71 -1.07
N VAL A 182 -14.98 7.79 -2.13
CA VAL A 182 -14.55 7.59 -3.53
C VAL A 182 -14.36 8.90 -4.29
N GLU A 183 -15.18 9.91 -4.01
CA GLU A 183 -15.30 11.13 -4.82
C GLU A 183 -13.96 11.84 -5.05
N ASP A 184 -13.26 12.23 -3.99
CA ASP A 184 -11.97 12.93 -4.05
C ASP A 184 -10.90 12.13 -4.81
N TYR A 185 -10.89 10.83 -4.60
CA TYR A 185 -9.97 9.92 -5.28
C TYR A 185 -10.31 9.78 -6.77
N ALA A 186 -11.59 9.66 -7.13
CA ALA A 186 -12.03 9.57 -8.52
C ALA A 186 -11.71 10.86 -9.30
N GLU A 187 -11.87 12.03 -8.67
CA GLU A 187 -11.45 13.31 -9.24
C GLU A 187 -9.95 13.33 -9.55
N LEU A 188 -9.11 12.91 -8.59
CA LEU A 188 -7.66 12.83 -8.80
C LEU A 188 -7.31 11.87 -9.94
N MET A 189 -7.98 10.72 -10.05
CA MET A 189 -7.74 9.77 -11.16
C MET A 189 -8.11 10.38 -12.52
N ALA A 190 -9.19 11.16 -12.58
CA ALA A 190 -9.60 11.85 -13.81
C ALA A 190 -8.61 12.96 -14.24
N GLU A 191 -7.88 13.56 -13.31
CA GLU A 191 -6.80 14.52 -13.62
C GLU A 191 -5.53 13.83 -14.17
N ILE A 192 -5.27 12.59 -13.76
CA ILE A 192 -4.05 11.84 -14.12
C ILE A 192 -4.20 11.15 -15.48
N PHE A 193 -5.34 10.47 -15.70
CA PHE A 193 -5.55 9.56 -16.81
C PHE A 193 -6.45 10.14 -17.89
N ASP A 194 -6.29 9.65 -19.13
CA ASP A 194 -7.17 9.96 -20.26
C ASP A 194 -8.45 9.12 -20.17
N PHE A 195 -9.41 9.61 -19.40
CA PHE A 195 -10.70 8.94 -19.21
C PHE A 195 -11.49 8.81 -20.50
N GLU A 196 -11.33 9.71 -21.48
CA GLU A 196 -11.98 9.60 -22.77
C GLU A 196 -11.43 8.43 -23.60
N ALA A 197 -10.11 8.31 -23.66
CA ALA A 197 -9.46 7.19 -24.32
C ALA A 197 -9.80 5.84 -23.66
N ILE A 198 -9.84 5.80 -22.33
CA ILE A 198 -10.21 4.59 -21.58
C ILE A 198 -11.69 4.23 -21.82
N ARG A 199 -12.63 5.19 -21.81
CA ARG A 199 -14.03 4.95 -22.16
C ARG A 199 -14.18 4.38 -23.57
N SER A 200 -13.45 4.94 -24.51
CA SER A 200 -13.44 4.43 -25.89
C SER A 200 -12.96 2.99 -25.97
N LEU A 201 -11.95 2.62 -25.18
CA LEU A 201 -11.47 1.23 -25.07
C LEU A 201 -12.53 0.31 -24.45
N LEU A 202 -13.13 0.73 -23.33
CA LEU A 202 -14.13 -0.06 -22.60
C LEU A 202 -15.46 -0.23 -23.33
N SER A 203 -15.76 0.66 -24.28
CA SER A 203 -16.94 0.57 -25.16
C SER A 203 -16.71 -0.29 -26.40
N ASP A 204 -15.51 -0.78 -26.65
CA ASP A 204 -15.22 -1.72 -27.71
C ASP A 204 -15.67 -3.12 -27.30
N ASP A 205 -16.56 -3.74 -28.10
CA ASP A 205 -17.10 -5.07 -27.81
C ASP A 205 -16.03 -6.18 -27.77
N SER A 206 -14.86 -5.93 -28.36
CA SER A 206 -13.72 -6.85 -28.32
C SER A 206 -12.85 -6.73 -27.07
N PHE A 207 -13.12 -5.75 -26.21
CA PHE A 207 -12.36 -5.51 -24.98
C PHE A 207 -13.22 -5.80 -23.75
N ASP A 208 -12.77 -6.75 -22.96
CA ASP A 208 -13.37 -7.07 -21.66
C ASP A 208 -12.34 -6.96 -20.55
N ILE A 209 -12.77 -6.39 -19.43
CA ILE A 209 -11.98 -6.31 -18.19
C ILE A 209 -12.69 -7.03 -17.06
N ARG A 210 -11.93 -7.67 -16.19
CA ARG A 210 -12.38 -8.20 -14.91
C ARG A 210 -11.52 -7.61 -13.78
N PHE A 211 -12.16 -6.98 -12.81
CA PHE A 211 -11.52 -6.44 -11.62
C PHE A 211 -12.03 -7.15 -10.37
N ASP A 212 -11.16 -7.87 -9.68
CA ASP A 212 -11.48 -8.55 -8.43
C ASP A 212 -11.11 -7.65 -7.24
N ALA A 213 -12.12 -7.16 -6.54
CA ALA A 213 -11.95 -6.35 -5.33
C ALA A 213 -11.77 -7.21 -4.06
N MET A 214 -11.76 -8.54 -4.17
CA MET A 214 -11.50 -9.50 -3.09
C MET A 214 -12.35 -9.27 -1.82
N HIS A 215 -13.61 -8.84 -1.99
CA HIS A 215 -14.53 -8.42 -0.92
C HIS A 215 -13.97 -7.31 -0.01
N ALA A 216 -13.04 -6.50 -0.53
CA ALA A 216 -12.31 -5.48 0.19
C ALA A 216 -12.71 -4.06 -0.23
N ILE A 217 -11.99 -3.07 0.30
CA ILE A 217 -12.31 -1.64 0.19
C ILE A 217 -12.37 -1.12 -1.25
N THR A 218 -11.65 -1.73 -2.20
CA THR A 218 -11.63 -1.27 -3.59
C THR A 218 -12.91 -1.56 -4.38
N GLY A 219 -13.85 -2.33 -3.82
CA GLY A 219 -15.13 -2.63 -4.46
C GLY A 219 -15.94 -1.39 -4.84
N PRO A 220 -16.29 -0.51 -3.89
CA PRO A 220 -16.96 0.76 -4.20
C PRO A 220 -16.18 1.64 -5.19
N TYR A 221 -14.86 1.75 -5.06
CA TYR A 221 -13.99 2.51 -5.97
C TYR A 221 -14.02 1.95 -7.39
N GLY A 222 -13.87 0.63 -7.52
CA GLY A 222 -13.91 -0.04 -8.82
C GLY A 222 -15.27 0.12 -9.51
N LYS A 223 -16.38 -0.06 -8.77
CA LYS A 223 -17.73 0.14 -9.30
C LYS A 223 -17.95 1.58 -9.77
N GLU A 224 -17.60 2.56 -8.94
CA GLU A 224 -17.79 3.95 -9.30
C GLU A 224 -16.92 4.35 -10.50
N ILE A 225 -15.61 4.05 -10.45
CA ILE A 225 -14.68 4.52 -11.47
C ILE A 225 -14.79 3.68 -12.75
N LEU A 226 -14.75 2.35 -12.68
CA LEU A 226 -14.73 1.52 -13.88
C LEU A 226 -16.12 1.39 -14.52
N GLU A 227 -17.16 1.10 -13.72
CA GLU A 227 -18.51 0.85 -14.26
C GLU A 227 -19.29 2.15 -14.48
N ASN A 228 -19.40 3.03 -13.47
CA ASN A 228 -20.24 4.22 -13.55
C ASN A 228 -19.57 5.35 -14.36
N ILE A 229 -18.32 5.73 -14.04
CA ILE A 229 -17.65 6.87 -14.67
C ILE A 229 -17.07 6.49 -16.03
N LEU A 230 -16.36 5.38 -16.12
CA LEU A 230 -15.68 4.94 -17.35
C LEU A 230 -16.55 4.08 -18.26
N GLY A 231 -17.69 3.60 -17.79
CA GLY A 231 -18.69 2.90 -18.61
C GLY A 231 -18.33 1.44 -18.93
N ALA A 232 -17.51 0.79 -18.13
CA ALA A 232 -17.33 -0.65 -18.22
C ALA A 232 -18.67 -1.39 -18.00
N LYS A 233 -18.80 -2.58 -18.55
CA LYS A 233 -20.02 -3.40 -18.42
C LYS A 233 -20.32 -3.67 -16.93
N ALA A 234 -21.60 -3.63 -16.57
CA ALA A 234 -22.01 -4.01 -15.21
C ALA A 234 -21.55 -5.44 -14.89
N GLY A 235 -20.96 -5.65 -13.70
CA GLY A 235 -20.35 -6.89 -13.29
C GLY A 235 -18.89 -7.07 -13.72
N THR A 236 -18.25 -6.01 -14.24
CA THR A 236 -16.80 -5.91 -14.41
C THR A 236 -16.11 -6.10 -13.08
N VAL A 237 -16.66 -5.48 -12.02
CA VAL A 237 -16.14 -5.58 -10.65
C VAL A 237 -16.76 -6.78 -9.95
N ILE A 238 -15.97 -7.82 -9.75
CA ILE A 238 -16.36 -9.00 -8.95
C ILE A 238 -15.92 -8.83 -7.50
N ASN A 239 -16.58 -9.55 -6.58
CA ASN A 239 -16.32 -9.45 -5.15
C ASN A 239 -16.32 -7.99 -4.64
N GLY A 240 -17.13 -7.12 -5.29
CA GLY A 240 -17.11 -5.67 -5.16
C GLY A 240 -17.95 -5.13 -3.99
N THR A 241 -18.33 -5.97 -3.02
CA THR A 241 -18.98 -5.53 -1.76
C THR A 241 -18.01 -5.78 -0.63
N PRO A 242 -17.54 -4.73 0.08
CA PRO A 242 -16.70 -4.90 1.24
C PRO A 242 -17.38 -5.72 2.33
N LEU A 243 -16.68 -6.72 2.85
CA LEU A 243 -17.12 -7.57 3.96
C LEU A 243 -16.10 -7.48 5.10
N THR A 244 -16.57 -7.54 6.33
CA THR A 244 -15.72 -7.37 7.52
C THR A 244 -14.68 -8.49 7.71
N ASP A 245 -14.88 -9.61 7.02
CA ASP A 245 -13.99 -10.78 7.00
C ASP A 245 -13.42 -11.08 5.60
N PHE A 246 -13.62 -10.16 4.64
CA PHE A 246 -13.27 -10.34 3.24
C PHE A 246 -13.83 -11.63 2.63
N GLY A 247 -15.05 -12.02 3.03
CA GLY A 247 -15.72 -13.25 2.58
C GLY A 247 -15.01 -14.53 3.05
N ASN A 248 -14.39 -14.49 4.23
CA ASN A 248 -13.48 -15.51 4.75
C ASN A 248 -12.25 -15.76 3.85
N GLY A 249 -11.91 -14.79 3.01
CA GLY A 249 -10.80 -14.85 2.08
C GLY A 249 -9.50 -14.27 2.66
N HIS A 250 -8.45 -14.40 1.84
CA HIS A 250 -7.17 -13.74 2.07
C HIS A 250 -7.00 -12.69 0.94
N PRO A 251 -7.18 -11.39 1.23
CA PRO A 251 -7.24 -10.36 0.18
C PRO A 251 -5.84 -9.94 -0.26
N ASP A 252 -5.04 -10.88 -0.77
CA ASP A 252 -3.72 -10.66 -1.35
C ASP A 252 -3.77 -10.92 -2.86
N PRO A 253 -3.56 -9.93 -3.73
CA PRO A 253 -3.76 -10.03 -5.16
C PRO A 253 -2.61 -10.78 -5.84
N ASN A 254 -2.56 -12.09 -5.66
CA ASN A 254 -1.57 -12.97 -6.25
C ASN A 254 -2.23 -14.21 -6.85
N LEU A 255 -1.44 -15.04 -7.56
CA LEU A 255 -1.95 -16.22 -8.27
C LEU A 255 -2.56 -17.29 -7.35
N THR A 256 -2.28 -17.23 -6.05
CA THR A 256 -2.79 -18.20 -5.07
C THR A 256 -4.15 -17.78 -4.51
N TYR A 257 -4.28 -16.52 -4.13
CA TYR A 257 -5.44 -16.04 -3.39
C TYR A 257 -6.53 -15.41 -4.27
N ALA A 258 -6.17 -14.77 -5.39
CA ALA A 258 -7.13 -14.28 -6.38
C ALA A 258 -7.55 -15.39 -7.36
N LYS A 259 -7.86 -16.60 -6.82
CA LYS A 259 -8.00 -17.80 -7.62
C LYS A 259 -9.16 -17.74 -8.61
N GLU A 260 -10.29 -17.15 -8.27
CA GLU A 260 -11.45 -17.00 -9.16
C GLU A 260 -11.06 -16.21 -10.40
N LEU A 261 -10.42 -15.05 -10.23
CA LEU A 261 -9.92 -14.25 -11.33
C LEU A 261 -8.86 -15.00 -12.15
N VAL A 262 -7.92 -15.67 -11.48
CA VAL A 262 -6.85 -16.44 -12.16
C VAL A 262 -7.45 -17.56 -13.02
N ASP A 263 -8.39 -18.33 -12.49
CA ASP A 263 -9.05 -19.40 -13.23
C ASP A 263 -9.80 -18.85 -14.47
N GLU A 264 -10.47 -17.70 -14.36
CA GLU A 264 -11.12 -17.03 -15.50
C GLU A 264 -10.08 -16.54 -16.52
N MET A 265 -9.01 -15.88 -16.09
CA MET A 265 -7.98 -15.32 -16.96
C MET A 265 -7.12 -16.36 -17.70
N PHE A 266 -7.07 -17.60 -17.20
CA PHE A 266 -6.38 -18.73 -17.84
C PHE A 266 -7.36 -19.73 -18.50
N SER A 267 -8.59 -19.31 -18.80
CA SER A 267 -9.59 -20.09 -19.53
C SER A 267 -9.59 -19.76 -21.03
N ASP A 268 -10.29 -20.58 -21.83
CA ASP A 268 -10.49 -20.34 -23.26
C ASP A 268 -11.35 -19.08 -23.55
N GLN A 269 -12.02 -18.53 -22.55
CA GLN A 269 -12.86 -17.32 -22.65
C GLN A 269 -12.32 -16.20 -21.78
N ALA A 270 -11.00 -16.14 -21.59
CA ALA A 270 -10.35 -15.14 -20.76
C ALA A 270 -10.68 -13.72 -21.23
N PRO A 271 -11.03 -12.81 -20.29
CA PRO A 271 -11.10 -11.37 -20.58
C PRO A 271 -9.77 -10.83 -21.11
N THR A 272 -9.81 -9.67 -21.76
CA THR A 272 -8.59 -9.02 -22.30
C THR A 272 -7.65 -8.54 -21.20
N LEU A 273 -8.21 -8.03 -20.08
CA LEU A 273 -7.48 -7.57 -18.91
C LEU A 273 -8.13 -8.12 -17.64
N GLY A 274 -7.33 -8.72 -16.78
CA GLY A 274 -7.69 -9.06 -15.41
C GLY A 274 -6.87 -8.25 -14.42
N ALA A 275 -7.48 -7.79 -13.35
CA ALA A 275 -6.79 -7.11 -12.27
C ALA A 275 -7.42 -7.42 -10.91
N ALA A 276 -6.62 -7.37 -9.86
CA ALA A 276 -7.09 -7.51 -8.48
C ALA A 276 -6.38 -6.50 -7.57
N SER A 277 -7.01 -6.16 -6.44
CA SER A 277 -6.44 -5.29 -5.42
C SER A 277 -6.62 -5.89 -4.03
N ASP A 278 -5.75 -5.50 -3.07
CA ASP A 278 -5.75 -6.07 -1.72
C ASP A 278 -6.74 -5.42 -0.75
N GLY A 279 -6.66 -5.84 0.51
CA GLY A 279 -7.58 -5.44 1.57
C GLY A 279 -7.76 -3.95 1.75
N ASP A 280 -6.68 -3.16 1.69
CA ASP A 280 -6.71 -1.69 1.82
C ASP A 280 -6.48 -0.92 0.51
N GLY A 281 -6.39 -1.63 -0.61
CA GLY A 281 -6.37 -1.04 -1.94
C GLY A 281 -5.02 -0.53 -2.40
N ASP A 282 -3.94 -0.88 -1.72
CA ASP A 282 -2.60 -0.36 -2.01
C ASP A 282 -1.78 -1.28 -2.95
N ARG A 283 -2.22 -2.52 -3.20
CA ARG A 283 -1.57 -3.48 -4.12
C ARG A 283 -2.41 -3.74 -5.36
N ASN A 284 -1.74 -4.25 -6.40
CA ASN A 284 -2.38 -4.63 -7.65
C ASN A 284 -1.75 -5.88 -8.25
N MET A 285 -2.58 -6.72 -8.86
CA MET A 285 -2.17 -7.77 -9.79
C MET A 285 -2.70 -7.44 -11.18
N ILE A 286 -1.89 -7.66 -12.21
CA ILE A 286 -2.26 -7.45 -13.61
C ILE A 286 -2.10 -8.76 -14.38
N LEU A 287 -3.15 -9.13 -15.12
CA LEU A 287 -3.22 -10.31 -15.96
C LEU A 287 -3.68 -9.91 -17.36
N GLY A 288 -3.08 -10.46 -18.38
CA GLY A 288 -3.66 -10.56 -19.71
C GLY A 288 -4.33 -11.93 -19.93
N ALA A 289 -5.01 -12.13 -21.03
CA ALA A 289 -5.55 -13.43 -21.41
C ALA A 289 -4.41 -14.48 -21.46
N ASN A 290 -4.48 -15.49 -20.61
CA ASN A 290 -3.46 -16.53 -20.45
C ASN A 290 -2.05 -16.00 -20.13
N PHE A 291 -1.94 -14.82 -19.49
CA PHE A 291 -0.67 -14.16 -19.26
C PHE A 291 -0.61 -13.46 -17.89
N PHE A 292 0.43 -13.76 -17.11
CA PHE A 292 0.70 -13.09 -15.83
C PHE A 292 1.81 -12.05 -15.97
N VAL A 293 1.54 -10.82 -15.53
CA VAL A 293 2.55 -9.75 -15.45
C VAL A 293 3.16 -9.76 -14.06
N THR A 294 4.47 -10.02 -13.96
CA THR A 294 5.14 -9.91 -12.66
C THR A 294 5.14 -8.45 -12.18
N PRO A 295 5.06 -8.19 -10.87
CA PRO A 295 5.12 -6.81 -10.34
C PRO A 295 6.36 -6.04 -10.80
N SER A 296 7.50 -6.73 -10.92
CA SER A 296 8.75 -6.15 -11.42
C SER A 296 8.65 -5.71 -12.88
N ASP A 297 8.04 -6.54 -13.74
CA ASP A 297 7.81 -6.19 -15.14
C ASP A 297 6.74 -5.09 -15.26
N SER A 298 5.68 -5.14 -14.44
CA SER A 298 4.63 -4.12 -14.45
C SER A 298 5.20 -2.72 -14.24
N LEU A 299 6.04 -2.51 -13.20
CA LEU A 299 6.69 -1.22 -12.96
C LEU A 299 7.54 -0.78 -14.16
N ALA A 300 8.33 -1.69 -14.74
CA ALA A 300 9.20 -1.39 -15.87
C ALA A 300 8.39 -1.02 -17.13
N VAL A 301 7.31 -1.77 -17.42
CA VAL A 301 6.39 -1.48 -18.53
C VAL A 301 5.69 -0.14 -18.35
N MET A 302 5.20 0.16 -17.15
CA MET A 302 4.58 1.44 -16.84
C MET A 302 5.56 2.60 -17.07
N ALA A 303 6.78 2.47 -16.59
CA ALA A 303 7.83 3.48 -16.79
C ALA A 303 8.19 3.68 -18.26
N ALA A 304 8.32 2.60 -19.04
CA ALA A 304 8.62 2.65 -20.47
C ALA A 304 7.49 3.26 -21.31
N ASN A 305 6.24 3.21 -20.79
CA ASN A 305 5.03 3.73 -21.45
C ASN A 305 4.46 4.99 -20.77
N ALA A 306 5.23 5.67 -19.94
CA ALA A 306 4.76 6.83 -19.16
C ALA A 306 4.14 7.93 -20.05
N GLN A 307 4.67 8.13 -21.23
CA GLN A 307 4.14 9.12 -22.18
C GLN A 307 2.73 8.80 -22.74
N CYS A 308 2.23 7.58 -22.50
CA CYS A 308 0.85 7.23 -22.84
C CYS A 308 -0.16 7.87 -21.84
N VAL A 309 0.30 8.27 -20.66
CA VAL A 309 -0.53 8.81 -19.58
C VAL A 309 -0.37 10.34 -19.52
N PRO A 310 -1.45 11.13 -19.59
CA PRO A 310 -1.38 12.61 -19.64
C PRO A 310 -0.51 13.23 -18.55
N ALA A 311 -0.66 12.79 -17.30
CA ALA A 311 0.11 13.35 -16.18
C ALA A 311 1.62 13.09 -16.26
N TYR A 312 2.06 12.07 -16.99
CA TYR A 312 3.48 11.69 -17.12
C TYR A 312 4.04 11.93 -18.54
N LYS A 313 3.25 12.56 -19.41
CA LYS A 313 3.60 12.81 -20.81
C LYS A 313 4.88 13.65 -20.99
N SER A 314 5.17 14.53 -20.03
CA SER A 314 6.37 15.37 -20.03
C SER A 314 7.64 14.64 -19.59
N GLY A 315 7.54 13.37 -19.23
CA GLY A 315 8.64 12.52 -18.75
C GLY A 315 8.60 12.28 -17.25
N LEU A 316 9.49 11.39 -16.80
CA LEU A 316 9.67 10.99 -15.41
C LEU A 316 10.91 11.67 -14.83
N SER A 317 10.87 12.13 -13.59
CA SER A 317 12.04 12.65 -12.87
C SER A 317 13.01 11.54 -12.44
N GLY A 318 12.50 10.33 -12.25
CA GLY A 318 13.24 9.13 -11.89
C GLY A 318 12.29 7.98 -11.58
N ILE A 319 12.86 6.80 -11.35
CA ILE A 319 12.17 5.59 -10.93
C ILE A 319 12.77 5.13 -9.59
N ALA A 320 11.95 4.58 -8.70
CA ALA A 320 12.47 3.92 -7.53
C ALA A 320 11.87 2.51 -7.39
N ARG A 321 12.70 1.55 -6.99
CA ARG A 321 12.27 0.18 -6.73
C ARG A 321 12.83 -0.33 -5.43
N SER A 322 12.10 -1.23 -4.77
CA SER A 322 12.66 -1.94 -3.62
C SER A 322 13.82 -2.84 -4.04
N MET A 323 14.74 -3.09 -3.13
CA MET A 323 15.94 -3.92 -3.38
C MET A 323 15.59 -5.34 -3.87
N PRO A 324 14.53 -6.01 -3.36
CA PRO A 324 14.13 -7.31 -3.88
C PRO A 324 13.50 -7.29 -5.28
N THR A 325 12.94 -6.15 -5.71
CA THR A 325 12.38 -5.98 -7.07
C THR A 325 13.46 -6.20 -8.12
N SER A 326 13.12 -6.81 -9.26
CA SER A 326 14.09 -7.05 -10.33
C SER A 326 14.68 -5.74 -10.90
N GLN A 327 15.78 -5.85 -11.61
CA GLN A 327 16.45 -4.71 -12.27
C GLN A 327 15.83 -4.33 -13.63
N ALA A 328 14.60 -4.78 -13.93
CA ALA A 328 13.91 -4.37 -15.15
C ALA A 328 13.70 -2.84 -15.23
N PRO A 329 13.27 -2.15 -14.15
CA PRO A 329 13.14 -0.69 -14.17
C PRO A 329 14.48 0.05 -14.36
N ASP A 330 15.60 -0.51 -13.89
CA ASP A 330 16.94 0.10 -14.08
C ASP A 330 17.29 0.23 -15.56
N ARG A 331 16.97 -0.78 -16.37
CA ARG A 331 17.23 -0.75 -17.83
C ARG A 331 16.37 0.29 -18.55
N VAL A 332 15.13 0.47 -18.10
CA VAL A 332 14.25 1.52 -18.61
C VAL A 332 14.81 2.90 -18.26
N ALA A 333 15.21 3.09 -17.00
CA ALA A 333 15.78 4.35 -16.55
C ALA A 333 17.07 4.70 -17.32
N GLU A 334 17.97 3.73 -17.53
CA GLU A 334 19.17 3.90 -18.33
C GLU A 334 18.83 4.39 -19.75
N LYS A 335 17.87 3.76 -20.41
CA LYS A 335 17.46 4.14 -21.77
C LYS A 335 16.78 5.52 -21.82
N LEU A 336 16.03 5.88 -20.78
CA LEU A 336 15.40 7.19 -20.65
C LEU A 336 16.38 8.28 -20.20
N GLY A 337 17.58 7.93 -19.75
CA GLY A 337 18.58 8.87 -19.23
C GLY A 337 18.19 9.49 -17.89
N ILE A 338 17.46 8.76 -17.04
CA ILE A 338 17.01 9.17 -15.70
C ILE A 338 17.58 8.27 -14.61
N GLU A 339 17.52 8.70 -13.34
CA GLU A 339 17.96 7.87 -12.23
C GLU A 339 16.98 6.73 -11.91
N CYS A 340 17.51 5.56 -11.53
CA CYS A 340 16.76 4.50 -10.87
C CYS A 340 17.34 4.30 -9.47
N HIS A 341 16.49 4.45 -8.43
CA HIS A 341 16.89 4.32 -7.04
C HIS A 341 16.53 2.93 -6.50
N GLU A 342 17.51 2.22 -5.94
CA GLU A 342 17.30 0.98 -5.19
C GLU A 342 17.14 1.31 -3.70
N THR A 343 15.97 1.03 -3.12
CA THR A 343 15.67 1.32 -1.71
C THR A 343 15.43 0.03 -0.91
N PRO A 344 15.42 0.05 0.40
CA PRO A 344 14.85 -1.03 1.21
C PRO A 344 13.37 -1.25 0.86
N THR A 345 12.81 -2.38 1.31
CA THR A 345 11.37 -2.59 1.25
C THR A 345 10.66 -1.71 2.26
N GLY A 346 9.58 -1.07 1.83
CA GLY A 346 8.75 -0.19 2.64
C GLY A 346 8.56 1.18 2.00
N TRP A 347 7.30 1.59 1.85
CA TRP A 347 6.91 2.77 1.10
C TRP A 347 7.48 4.10 1.66
N LYS A 348 7.81 4.14 2.95
CA LYS A 348 8.46 5.30 3.60
C LYS A 348 9.76 5.75 2.91
N PHE A 349 10.50 4.82 2.30
CA PHE A 349 11.75 5.13 1.61
C PHE A 349 11.52 5.83 0.26
N PHE A 350 10.38 5.56 -0.38
CA PHE A 350 9.99 6.27 -1.60
C PHE A 350 9.49 7.69 -1.32
N GLY A 351 8.89 7.92 -0.16
CA GLY A 351 8.33 9.21 0.23
C GLY A 351 9.33 10.36 0.10
N ASN A 352 10.56 10.19 0.61
CA ASN A 352 11.63 11.18 0.51
C ASN A 352 12.02 11.48 -0.94
N LEU A 353 12.11 10.44 -1.79
CA LEU A 353 12.45 10.58 -3.21
C LEU A 353 11.35 11.29 -3.98
N LEU A 354 10.07 10.98 -3.67
CA LEU A 354 8.90 11.62 -4.26
C LEU A 354 8.81 13.10 -3.87
N ASP A 355 9.01 13.43 -2.59
CA ASP A 355 8.97 14.81 -2.09
C ASP A 355 10.12 15.66 -2.62
N ALA A 356 11.30 15.05 -2.82
CA ALA A 356 12.45 15.70 -3.42
C ALA A 356 12.42 15.74 -4.97
N ASN A 357 11.33 15.27 -5.60
CA ASN A 357 11.18 15.14 -7.05
C ASN A 357 12.33 14.36 -7.72
N ARG A 358 12.86 13.35 -7.03
CA ARG A 358 13.90 12.44 -7.54
C ARG A 358 13.33 11.15 -8.11
N ALA A 359 12.07 10.83 -7.81
CA ALA A 359 11.32 9.75 -8.41
C ALA A 359 9.91 10.23 -8.78
N THR A 360 9.37 9.71 -9.88
CA THR A 360 7.97 9.86 -10.27
C THR A 360 7.22 8.56 -10.06
N LEU A 361 7.80 7.43 -10.46
CA LEU A 361 7.22 6.10 -10.32
C LEU A 361 8.00 5.28 -9.32
N CYS A 362 7.30 4.56 -8.47
CA CYS A 362 7.87 3.67 -7.47
C CYS A 362 7.17 2.30 -7.51
N GLY A 363 7.91 1.24 -7.16
CA GLY A 363 7.29 -0.08 -7.06
C GLY A 363 8.09 -1.12 -6.30
N GLU A 364 7.36 -2.13 -5.85
CA GLU A 364 7.86 -3.25 -5.07
C GLU A 364 7.43 -4.58 -5.69
N GLU A 365 8.24 -5.61 -5.52
CA GLU A 365 7.94 -6.99 -5.92
C GLU A 365 6.70 -7.57 -5.23
N SER A 366 6.28 -6.94 -4.14
CA SER A 366 5.12 -7.32 -3.33
C SER A 366 3.82 -6.73 -3.86
N PHE A 367 3.71 -6.52 -5.16
CA PHE A 367 2.50 -6.02 -5.86
C PHE A 367 2.14 -4.56 -5.55
N GLY A 368 3.03 -3.77 -4.95
CA GLY A 368 2.84 -2.35 -4.69
C GLY A 368 3.45 -1.49 -5.79
N THR A 369 2.67 -0.60 -6.40
CA THR A 369 3.13 0.45 -7.32
C THR A 369 2.44 1.76 -6.99
N GLY A 370 3.06 2.87 -7.36
CA GLY A 370 2.50 4.21 -7.18
C GLY A 370 3.37 5.27 -7.84
N SER A 371 2.94 6.50 -7.71
CA SER A 371 3.67 7.66 -8.24
C SER A 371 3.61 8.85 -7.28
N ASN A 372 4.09 9.99 -7.75
CA ASN A 372 4.09 11.24 -7.00
C ASN A 372 2.69 11.87 -6.82
N HIS A 373 1.62 11.25 -7.32
CA HIS A 373 0.25 11.74 -7.16
C HIS A 373 -0.21 11.70 -5.69
N ILE A 374 0.18 10.68 -4.97
CA ILE A 374 0.01 10.51 -3.52
C ILE A 374 1.33 10.09 -2.86
N ARG A 375 1.31 9.66 -1.59
CA ARG A 375 2.50 9.16 -0.87
C ARG A 375 2.32 7.75 -0.32
N GLU A 376 1.39 7.00 -0.90
CA GLU A 376 1.17 5.57 -0.67
C GLU A 376 1.22 4.80 -1.99
N LYS A 377 1.29 3.48 -1.92
CA LYS A 377 1.02 2.58 -3.04
C LYS A 377 -0.44 2.72 -3.45
N ASP A 378 -0.74 2.43 -4.73
CA ASP A 378 -2.09 2.62 -5.24
C ASP A 378 -2.44 1.53 -6.27
N GLY A 379 -3.30 0.59 -5.84
CA GLY A 379 -3.66 -0.56 -6.66
C GLY A 379 -4.54 -0.18 -7.85
N LEU A 380 -5.59 0.61 -7.63
CA LEU A 380 -6.52 0.98 -8.70
C LEU A 380 -5.89 1.99 -9.69
N TRP A 381 -5.04 2.90 -9.21
CA TRP A 381 -4.24 3.75 -10.09
C TRP A 381 -3.38 2.92 -11.05
N ALA A 382 -2.76 1.83 -10.59
CA ALA A 382 -1.98 0.95 -11.46
C ALA A 382 -2.86 0.26 -12.51
N VAL A 383 -4.08 -0.13 -12.18
CA VAL A 383 -5.06 -0.68 -13.13
C VAL A 383 -5.45 0.36 -14.18
N LEU A 384 -5.74 1.59 -13.77
CA LEU A 384 -6.05 2.71 -14.67
C LEU A 384 -4.86 3.05 -15.56
N TYR A 385 -3.64 2.95 -15.04
CA TYR A 385 -2.42 3.14 -15.82
C TYR A 385 -2.31 2.12 -16.95
N TRP A 386 -2.53 0.83 -16.65
CA TRP A 386 -2.55 -0.23 -17.66
C TRP A 386 -3.67 -0.03 -18.67
N LEU A 387 -4.87 0.34 -18.25
CA LEU A 387 -5.97 0.69 -19.16
C LEU A 387 -5.60 1.84 -20.11
N ASN A 388 -4.92 2.86 -19.60
CA ASN A 388 -4.47 3.98 -20.43
C ASN A 388 -3.39 3.56 -21.44
N ILE A 389 -2.44 2.69 -21.05
CA ILE A 389 -1.47 2.11 -21.99
C ILE A 389 -2.19 1.31 -23.08
N LEU A 390 -3.12 0.44 -22.70
CA LEU A 390 -3.91 -0.39 -23.64
C LEU A 390 -4.74 0.48 -24.59
N ALA A 391 -5.37 1.55 -24.09
CA ALA A 391 -6.15 2.48 -24.89
C ALA A 391 -5.30 3.19 -25.96
N VAL A 392 -4.06 3.56 -25.64
CA VAL A 392 -3.15 4.25 -26.59
C VAL A 392 -2.48 3.26 -27.53
N ARG A 393 -1.97 2.15 -27.03
CA ARG A 393 -1.17 1.20 -27.82
C ARG A 393 -1.99 0.28 -28.71
N LYS A 394 -3.26 0.01 -28.33
CA LYS A 394 -4.13 -0.91 -29.08
C LYS A 394 -3.53 -2.31 -29.24
N GLN A 395 -2.87 -2.81 -28.22
CA GLN A 395 -2.19 -4.11 -28.16
C GLN A 395 -2.66 -4.87 -26.92
N THR A 396 -2.51 -6.17 -26.90
CA THR A 396 -2.78 -7.00 -25.72
C THR A 396 -1.71 -6.80 -24.64
N VAL A 397 -2.03 -7.16 -23.41
CA VAL A 397 -1.06 -7.13 -22.29
C VAL A 397 0.19 -7.95 -22.61
N ALA A 398 0.00 -9.17 -23.15
CA ALA A 398 1.12 -10.04 -23.53
C ALA A 398 2.03 -9.40 -24.59
N GLU A 399 1.45 -8.85 -25.67
CA GLU A 399 2.23 -8.19 -26.73
C GLU A 399 3.03 -7.00 -26.18
N ILE A 400 2.45 -6.20 -25.30
CA ILE A 400 3.15 -5.07 -24.68
C ILE A 400 4.34 -5.53 -23.85
N VAL A 401 4.15 -6.56 -23.01
CA VAL A 401 5.23 -7.10 -22.17
C VAL A 401 6.30 -7.80 -23.00
N GLU A 402 5.91 -8.58 -24.02
CA GLU A 402 6.88 -9.26 -24.92
C GLU A 402 7.71 -8.26 -25.72
N GLN A 403 7.10 -7.18 -26.22
CA GLN A 403 7.84 -6.09 -26.88
C GLN A 403 8.78 -5.38 -25.91
N HIS A 404 8.32 -5.16 -24.66
CA HIS A 404 9.18 -4.62 -23.61
C HIS A 404 10.41 -5.52 -23.38
N TRP A 405 10.24 -6.84 -23.28
CA TRP A 405 11.37 -7.77 -23.16
C TRP A 405 12.31 -7.75 -24.36
N GLN A 406 11.78 -7.59 -25.57
CA GLN A 406 12.62 -7.45 -26.79
C GLN A 406 13.44 -6.17 -26.76
N GLU A 407 12.87 -5.09 -26.23
CA GLU A 407 13.51 -3.77 -26.24
C GLU A 407 14.51 -3.57 -25.09
N TYR A 408 14.14 -4.05 -23.87
CA TYR A 408 14.92 -3.82 -22.65
C TYR A 408 15.59 -5.08 -22.09
N GLY A 409 15.31 -6.24 -22.65
CA GLY A 409 15.71 -7.54 -22.13
C GLY A 409 14.76 -8.05 -21.03
N ARG A 410 14.72 -9.37 -20.87
CA ARG A 410 13.86 -10.03 -19.89
C ARG A 410 14.62 -10.32 -18.60
N ASN A 411 14.05 -9.94 -17.47
CA ASN A 411 14.46 -10.41 -16.15
C ASN A 411 13.61 -11.62 -15.77
N TYR A 412 14.24 -12.76 -15.55
CA TYR A 412 13.55 -13.91 -14.98
C TYR A 412 13.49 -13.74 -13.48
N TYR A 413 12.28 -13.66 -12.95
CA TYR A 413 12.03 -13.38 -11.54
C TYR A 413 11.18 -14.49 -10.92
N THR A 414 11.53 -14.92 -9.72
CA THR A 414 10.72 -15.80 -8.91
C THR A 414 10.77 -15.36 -7.46
N ARG A 415 9.69 -15.58 -6.73
CA ARG A 415 9.57 -15.30 -5.30
C ARG A 415 9.04 -16.54 -4.60
N HIS A 416 9.60 -16.84 -3.45
CA HIS A 416 9.17 -17.91 -2.58
C HIS A 416 8.92 -17.33 -1.19
N ASP A 417 7.68 -17.44 -0.72
CA ASP A 417 7.26 -17.00 0.59
C ASP A 417 7.15 -18.22 1.52
N TYR A 418 7.72 -18.09 2.71
CA TYR A 418 7.65 -19.09 3.77
C TYR A 418 6.92 -18.46 4.94
N GLU A 419 5.70 -18.91 5.20
CA GLU A 419 4.80 -18.37 6.21
C GLU A 419 4.79 -19.23 7.48
N ALA A 420 4.34 -18.63 8.59
CA ALA A 420 4.18 -19.29 9.89
C ALA A 420 5.47 -19.94 10.44
N ILE A 421 6.66 -19.41 10.08
CA ILE A 421 7.92 -19.85 10.67
C ILE A 421 8.17 -19.09 11.97
N PRO A 422 8.51 -19.79 13.08
CA PRO A 422 8.87 -19.11 14.32
C PRO A 422 9.99 -18.08 14.10
N SER A 423 9.78 -16.85 14.59
CA SER A 423 10.65 -15.71 14.27
C SER A 423 12.09 -15.87 14.77
N ASP A 424 12.31 -16.61 15.86
CA ASP A 424 13.63 -16.96 16.38
C ASP A 424 14.40 -17.90 15.45
N ILE A 425 13.74 -18.91 14.88
CA ILE A 425 14.30 -19.82 13.89
C ILE A 425 14.67 -19.05 12.62
N ALA A 426 13.76 -18.20 12.13
CA ALA A 426 14.00 -17.40 10.95
C ALA A 426 15.17 -16.42 11.15
N LYS A 427 15.26 -15.75 12.30
CA LYS A 427 16.38 -14.87 12.66
C LYS A 427 17.71 -15.62 12.76
N GLN A 428 17.70 -16.83 13.36
CA GLN A 428 18.91 -17.66 13.47
C GLN A 428 19.40 -18.07 12.08
N LEU A 429 18.49 -18.50 11.18
CA LEU A 429 18.84 -18.83 9.80
C LEU A 429 19.52 -17.65 9.07
N MET A 430 18.97 -16.45 9.21
CA MET A 430 19.56 -15.25 8.58
C MET A 430 20.95 -14.93 9.15
N THR A 431 21.13 -15.08 10.46
CA THR A 431 22.42 -14.87 11.13
C THR A 431 23.46 -15.88 10.64
N ASP A 432 23.09 -17.14 10.54
CA ASP A 432 23.98 -18.22 10.10
C ASP A 432 24.38 -18.03 8.63
N LEU A 433 23.43 -17.64 7.77
CA LEU A 433 23.70 -17.32 6.37
C LEU A 433 24.66 -16.14 6.22
N GLU A 434 24.41 -15.05 6.95
CA GLU A 434 25.27 -13.86 6.92
C GLU A 434 26.71 -14.19 7.35
N ALA A 435 26.87 -15.04 8.36
CA ALA A 435 28.19 -15.48 8.82
C ALA A 435 28.96 -16.28 7.75
N HIS A 436 28.27 -16.95 6.83
CA HIS A 436 28.89 -17.72 5.75
C HIS A 436 29.23 -16.87 4.51
N PHE A 437 28.65 -15.70 4.34
CA PHE A 437 28.79 -14.83 3.17
C PHE A 437 30.24 -14.54 2.76
N PRO A 438 31.17 -14.18 3.67
CA PRO A 438 32.56 -13.93 3.28
C PRO A 438 33.24 -15.11 2.59
N SER A 439 32.83 -16.35 2.92
CA SER A 439 33.39 -17.55 2.34
C SER A 439 32.81 -17.88 0.94
N LEU A 440 31.67 -17.29 0.59
CA LEU A 440 30.98 -17.56 -0.68
C LEU A 440 31.52 -16.71 -1.82
N VAL A 441 32.06 -15.51 -1.55
CA VAL A 441 32.57 -14.61 -2.58
C VAL A 441 33.72 -15.28 -3.34
N GLY A 442 33.61 -15.33 -4.66
CA GLY A 442 34.56 -16.01 -5.55
C GLY A 442 34.29 -17.51 -5.74
N GLN A 443 33.40 -18.13 -4.94
CA GLN A 443 32.98 -19.52 -5.13
C GLN A 443 32.01 -19.66 -6.30
N SER A 444 31.88 -20.88 -6.81
CA SER A 444 30.89 -21.22 -7.83
C SER A 444 29.69 -21.90 -7.18
N LEU A 445 28.49 -21.31 -7.31
CA LEU A 445 27.23 -21.87 -6.87
C LEU A 445 26.34 -22.11 -8.11
N ALA A 446 25.87 -23.35 -8.28
CA ALA A 446 25.06 -23.74 -9.45
C ALA A 446 25.68 -23.33 -10.80
N GLY A 447 27.01 -23.40 -10.92
CA GLY A 447 27.74 -23.05 -12.13
C GLY A 447 27.98 -21.55 -12.35
N LYS A 448 27.55 -20.70 -11.43
CA LYS A 448 27.73 -19.23 -11.51
C LYS A 448 28.66 -18.76 -10.39
N ARG A 449 29.56 -17.84 -10.71
CA ARG A 449 30.50 -17.29 -9.74
C ARG A 449 29.90 -16.17 -8.93
N VAL A 450 30.02 -16.26 -7.61
CA VAL A 450 29.56 -15.23 -6.68
C VAL A 450 30.49 -14.02 -6.76
N SER A 451 29.93 -12.87 -7.10
CA SER A 451 30.67 -11.59 -7.21
C SER A 451 30.63 -10.78 -5.91
N TYR A 452 29.51 -10.82 -5.18
CA TYR A 452 29.37 -10.19 -3.88
C TYR A 452 28.36 -10.93 -3.00
N ALA A 453 28.50 -10.77 -1.69
CA ALA A 453 27.57 -11.24 -0.70
C ALA A 453 27.56 -10.24 0.46
N ASP A 454 26.43 -9.61 0.72
CA ASP A 454 26.31 -8.55 1.70
C ASP A 454 24.95 -8.54 2.41
N ASN A 455 24.85 -7.73 3.48
CA ASN A 455 23.60 -7.33 4.08
C ASN A 455 23.33 -5.89 3.67
N PHE A 456 22.26 -5.69 2.90
CA PHE A 456 21.95 -4.42 2.26
C PHE A 456 21.86 -3.27 3.28
N SER A 457 22.59 -2.21 3.01
CA SER A 457 22.54 -0.96 3.76
C SER A 457 22.20 0.17 2.79
N TYR A 458 21.25 0.99 3.15
CA TYR A 458 20.77 2.10 2.36
C TYR A 458 21.11 3.43 3.03
N THR A 459 21.68 4.34 2.27
CA THR A 459 21.83 5.75 2.65
C THR A 459 20.86 6.56 1.81
N ASP A 460 19.89 7.20 2.45
CA ASP A 460 18.91 8.02 1.76
C ASP A 460 19.61 9.22 1.08
N PRO A 461 19.41 9.40 -0.24
CA PRO A 461 20.10 10.47 -0.94
C PRO A 461 19.55 11.88 -0.63
N VAL A 462 18.40 11.99 0.05
CA VAL A 462 17.75 13.25 0.41
C VAL A 462 18.18 13.71 1.81
N ASP A 463 17.86 12.93 2.84
CA ASP A 463 18.09 13.30 4.24
C ASP A 463 19.37 12.71 4.86
N LYS A 464 20.07 11.84 4.10
CA LYS A 464 21.30 11.14 4.50
C LYS A 464 21.13 10.16 5.66
N SER A 465 19.90 9.80 6.01
CA SER A 465 19.64 8.75 6.98
C SER A 465 20.18 7.39 6.50
N ILE A 466 20.60 6.53 7.43
CA ILE A 466 21.17 5.23 7.11
C ILE A 466 20.31 4.13 7.72
N SER A 467 19.78 3.25 6.84
CA SER A 467 19.05 2.04 7.23
C SER A 467 19.90 0.81 6.93
N LYS A 468 20.34 0.12 7.98
CA LYS A 468 21.19 -1.06 7.89
C LYS A 468 20.37 -2.36 7.97
N GLN A 469 20.97 -3.48 7.59
CA GLN A 469 20.39 -4.84 7.72
C GLN A 469 19.04 -4.99 7.01
N GLN A 470 18.95 -4.51 5.77
CA GLN A 470 17.72 -4.46 4.99
C GLN A 470 17.47 -5.71 4.12
N GLY A 471 18.27 -6.75 4.31
CA GLY A 471 18.18 -8.04 3.64
C GLY A 471 19.53 -8.55 3.12
N LEU A 472 19.67 -9.86 3.10
CA LEU A 472 20.88 -10.52 2.60
C LEU A 472 20.84 -10.59 1.06
N ARG A 473 21.96 -10.22 0.41
CA ARG A 473 22.12 -10.29 -1.04
C ARG A 473 23.31 -11.16 -1.42
N LEU A 474 23.07 -12.05 -2.35
CA LEU A 474 24.09 -12.85 -3.01
C LEU A 474 24.03 -12.55 -4.50
N GLY A 475 25.03 -11.84 -5.04
CA GLY A 475 25.11 -11.47 -6.45
C GLY A 475 26.13 -12.29 -7.20
N PHE A 476 25.88 -12.52 -8.49
CA PHE A 476 26.71 -13.30 -9.40
C PHE A 476 27.32 -12.45 -10.51
N GLU A 477 28.41 -12.93 -11.14
CA GLU A 477 29.12 -12.20 -12.21
C GLU A 477 28.25 -11.92 -13.44
N ASP A 478 27.21 -12.72 -13.67
CA ASP A 478 26.25 -12.51 -14.78
C ASP A 478 25.13 -11.50 -14.45
N GLY A 479 25.19 -10.84 -13.27
CA GLY A 479 24.20 -9.89 -12.82
C GLY A 479 22.97 -10.52 -12.15
N SER A 480 22.84 -11.86 -12.12
CA SER A 480 21.78 -12.53 -11.36
C SER A 480 22.02 -12.41 -9.86
N ARG A 481 20.98 -12.52 -9.07
CA ARG A 481 21.07 -12.38 -7.60
C ARG A 481 20.02 -13.17 -6.87
N ILE A 482 20.34 -13.55 -5.64
CA ILE A 482 19.43 -14.13 -4.67
C ILE A 482 19.29 -13.14 -3.52
N ILE A 483 18.05 -12.91 -3.11
CA ILE A 483 17.71 -12.02 -2.00
C ILE A 483 16.98 -12.84 -0.94
N LEU A 484 17.40 -12.68 0.32
CA LEU A 484 16.72 -13.28 1.47
C LEU A 484 16.37 -12.18 2.47
N ARG A 485 15.12 -12.15 2.89
CA ARG A 485 14.62 -11.10 3.78
C ARG A 485 13.56 -11.65 4.73
N LEU A 486 13.60 -11.19 5.98
CA LEU A 486 12.48 -11.39 6.90
C LEU A 486 11.39 -10.36 6.62
N SER A 487 10.14 -10.80 6.67
CA SER A 487 9.00 -9.88 6.60
C SER A 487 8.88 -9.10 7.91
N GLY A 488 8.67 -7.78 7.81
CA GLY A 488 8.32 -6.92 8.95
C GLY A 488 6.80 -6.74 9.12
N THR A 489 5.99 -7.39 8.28
CA THR A 489 4.52 -7.25 8.24
C THR A 489 3.78 -8.55 8.61
N GLY A 490 4.48 -9.67 8.76
CA GLY A 490 3.91 -10.91 9.28
C GLY A 490 3.61 -10.83 10.78
N THR A 491 2.52 -11.43 11.21
CA THR A 491 2.14 -11.57 12.63
C THR A 491 2.80 -12.80 13.24
#